data_ae9e9515f1b295026182ddf379f21973
#
_entry.id   ae9e9515f1b295026182ddf379f21973
#
_cell.length_a   1.000
_cell.length_b   1.000
_cell.length_c   1.000
_cell.angle_alpha   90.00
_cell.angle_beta   90.00
_cell.angle_gamma   90.00
#
_symmetry.space_group_name_H-M   'P 1'
#
loop_
_entity.id
_entity.type
_entity.pdbx_description
1 polymer ?
#
loop_
_entity_poly.entity_id
_entity_poly.type
_entity_poly.pdbx_seq_one_letter_code
_entity_poly.pdbx_strand_id
1 'polypeptide(L)'
;STQGYSSAASDVYKRQRIMKSYLDQVKDKYDYILIDCMPSLGMITLNALTAADSVIIPVQAQYLPAKGMTQLLATIAKVKKHTNPNLHVDGVLLTLVDGRTNLAKSTVETLRNHFGSYIKIYKTSIPIAVKAAEVSSKGKSIYAYEPNSIVSKAYADFTKEVLADDRKKERLHVTHEYAR
;
A
#
# COMPACT_ATOMS: atom_id res chain seq x y z
N SER A 1 29.80 29.93 6.34
CA SER A 1 29.70 28.44 6.24
C SER A 1 28.32 27.95 5.75
N THR A 2 27.81 28.51 4.68
CA THR A 2 26.50 28.15 4.07
C THR A 2 26.61 26.99 3.05
N GLN A 3 27.79 26.60 2.62
CA GLN A 3 28.00 25.53 1.64
C GLN A 3 27.79 24.11 2.21
N GLY A 4 27.98 23.87 3.50
CA GLY A 4 27.83 22.53 4.10
C GLY A 4 26.36 22.05 4.19
N TYR A 5 25.40 22.92 4.39
CA TYR A 5 23.98 22.58 4.49
C TYR A 5 23.36 22.26 3.12
N SER A 6 23.82 22.89 2.07
CA SER A 6 23.37 22.64 0.69
C SER A 6 23.79 21.24 0.18
N SER A 7 25.00 20.77 0.52
CA SER A 7 25.48 19.45 0.08
C SER A 7 24.76 18.30 0.81
N ALA A 8 24.56 18.41 2.12
CA ALA A 8 23.86 17.40 2.90
C ALA A 8 22.38 17.24 2.49
N ALA A 9 21.68 18.34 2.25
CA ALA A 9 20.30 18.31 1.75
C ALA A 9 20.21 17.70 0.35
N SER A 10 21.16 18.01 -0.55
CA SER A 10 21.27 17.42 -1.88
C SER A 10 21.53 15.91 -1.82
N ASP A 11 22.37 15.44 -0.91
CA ASP A 11 22.67 14.02 -0.73
C ASP A 11 21.48 13.24 -0.19
N VAL A 12 20.74 13.80 0.78
CA VAL A 12 19.51 13.18 1.28
C VAL A 12 18.48 13.08 0.16
N TYR A 13 18.29 14.13 -0.62
CA TYR A 13 17.35 14.13 -1.76
C TYR A 13 17.74 13.10 -2.83
N LYS A 14 19.03 12.99 -3.17
CA LYS A 14 19.54 11.96 -4.10
C LYS A 14 19.27 10.56 -3.58
N ARG A 15 19.55 10.30 -2.29
CA ARG A 15 19.30 8.98 -1.67
C ARG A 15 17.82 8.58 -1.68
N GLN A 16 16.89 9.52 -1.58
CA GLN A 16 15.46 9.26 -1.66
C GLN A 16 14.95 8.90 -3.06
N ARG A 17 15.73 9.09 -4.10
CA ARG A 17 15.35 8.85 -5.50
C ARG A 17 16.07 7.66 -6.14
N ILE A 18 16.94 6.96 -5.41
CA ILE A 18 17.71 5.84 -5.96
C ILE A 18 16.79 4.74 -6.48
N MET A 19 15.80 4.34 -5.70
CA MET A 19 14.81 3.32 -6.09
C MET A 19 14.02 3.76 -7.31
N LYS A 20 13.54 5.01 -7.33
CA LYS A 20 12.82 5.55 -8.49
C LYS A 20 13.66 5.50 -9.76
N SER A 21 14.91 5.94 -9.69
CA SER A 21 15.82 5.92 -10.84
C SER A 21 16.07 4.51 -11.38
N TYR A 22 16.11 3.50 -10.51
CA TYR A 22 16.21 2.09 -10.92
C TYR A 22 14.92 1.60 -11.56
N LEU A 23 13.76 1.85 -10.91
CA LEU A 23 12.47 1.39 -11.41
C LEU A 23 12.09 2.03 -12.74
N ASP A 24 12.45 3.29 -12.98
CA ASP A 24 12.22 3.97 -14.25
C ASP A 24 12.92 3.29 -15.44
N GLN A 25 13.97 2.48 -15.20
CA GLN A 25 14.66 1.71 -16.24
C GLN A 25 14.00 0.36 -16.57
N VAL A 26 13.15 -0.15 -15.69
CA VAL A 26 12.58 -1.49 -15.82
C VAL A 26 11.06 -1.51 -15.89
N LYS A 27 10.38 -0.42 -15.56
CA LYS A 27 8.92 -0.33 -15.45
C LYS A 27 8.19 -0.75 -16.73
N ASP A 28 8.75 -0.45 -17.90
CA ASP A 28 8.12 -0.79 -19.19
C ASP A 28 8.13 -2.30 -19.50
N LYS A 29 8.78 -3.11 -18.65
CA LYS A 29 8.82 -4.58 -18.77
C LYS A 29 7.75 -5.29 -17.97
N TYR A 30 6.99 -4.57 -17.15
CA TYR A 30 6.04 -5.15 -16.21
C TYR A 30 4.75 -4.35 -16.19
N ASP A 31 3.61 -5.03 -16.10
CA ASP A 31 2.30 -4.40 -15.88
C ASP A 31 2.18 -3.85 -14.45
N TYR A 32 2.78 -4.56 -13.47
CA TYR A 32 2.79 -4.16 -12.05
C TYR A 32 4.15 -4.42 -11.42
N ILE A 33 4.59 -3.49 -10.59
CA ILE A 33 5.77 -3.63 -9.72
C ILE A 33 5.29 -3.47 -8.28
N LEU A 34 5.46 -4.50 -7.47
CA LEU A 34 5.08 -4.48 -6.05
C LEU A 34 6.32 -4.24 -5.19
N ILE A 35 6.26 -3.24 -4.32
CA ILE A 35 7.33 -2.89 -3.39
C ILE A 35 6.85 -3.26 -1.99
N ASP A 36 7.39 -4.37 -1.45
CA ASP A 36 7.15 -4.74 -0.04
C ASP A 36 8.02 -3.90 0.89
N CYS A 37 7.40 -3.24 1.85
CA CYS A 37 8.06 -2.32 2.76
C CYS A 37 8.01 -2.80 4.20
N MET A 38 9.11 -2.65 4.92
CA MET A 38 9.13 -2.87 6.37
C MET A 38 8.16 -1.90 7.08
N PRO A 39 7.59 -2.28 8.24
CA PRO A 39 6.67 -1.45 9.01
C PRO A 39 7.41 -0.32 9.77
N SER A 40 8.28 0.40 9.08
CA SER A 40 9.04 1.52 9.60
C SER A 40 9.01 2.69 8.63
N LEU A 41 9.04 3.93 9.14
CA LEU A 41 9.06 5.15 8.32
C LEU A 41 10.50 5.60 8.03
N GLY A 42 11.42 4.64 7.83
CA GLY A 42 12.82 4.88 7.52
C GLY A 42 13.07 5.26 6.05
N MET A 43 14.35 5.40 5.71
CA MET A 43 14.80 5.82 4.37
C MET A 43 14.33 4.88 3.25
N ILE A 44 14.23 3.57 3.53
CA ILE A 44 13.77 2.57 2.53
C ILE A 44 12.31 2.83 2.18
N THR A 45 11.45 3.03 3.18
CA THR A 45 10.04 3.35 2.99
C THR A 45 9.86 4.69 2.25
N LEU A 46 10.66 5.71 2.57
CA LEU A 46 10.64 6.98 1.85
C LEU A 46 11.06 6.82 0.38
N ASN A 47 12.05 5.98 0.09
CA ASN A 47 12.45 5.64 -1.29
C ASN A 47 11.31 4.94 -2.04
N ALA A 48 10.64 3.98 -1.40
CA ALA A 48 9.52 3.26 -1.99
C ALA A 48 8.36 4.23 -2.30
N LEU A 49 7.95 5.06 -1.34
CA LEU A 49 6.91 6.07 -1.52
C LEU A 49 7.26 7.12 -2.59
N THR A 50 8.54 7.48 -2.72
CA THR A 50 9.01 8.40 -3.76
C THR A 50 8.95 7.78 -5.15
N ALA A 51 9.12 6.47 -5.25
CA ALA A 51 9.16 5.73 -6.51
C ALA A 51 7.79 5.20 -6.95
N ALA A 52 6.87 4.95 -6.03
CA ALA A 52 5.58 4.34 -6.28
C ALA A 52 4.58 5.31 -6.92
N ASP A 53 3.67 4.79 -7.70
CA ASP A 53 2.50 5.52 -8.21
C ASP A 53 1.39 5.54 -7.17
N SER A 54 1.24 4.44 -6.41
CA SER A 54 0.21 4.30 -5.40
C SER A 54 0.63 3.48 -4.19
N VAL A 55 -0.15 3.59 -3.12
CA VAL A 55 0.06 2.88 -1.85
C VAL A 55 -1.20 2.15 -1.42
N ILE A 56 -1.07 0.87 -1.13
CA ILE A 56 -2.06 0.09 -0.40
C ILE A 56 -1.55 -0.09 1.03
N ILE A 57 -2.39 0.19 2.02
CA ILE A 57 -2.03 0.15 3.44
C ILE A 57 -2.65 -1.09 4.09
N PRO A 58 -1.88 -2.16 4.35
CA PRO A 58 -2.40 -3.29 5.12
C PRO A 58 -2.53 -2.94 6.60
N VAL A 59 -3.68 -3.25 7.21
CA VAL A 59 -3.97 -2.99 8.62
C VAL A 59 -4.53 -4.25 9.26
N GLN A 60 -3.94 -4.68 10.38
CA GLN A 60 -4.43 -5.81 11.16
C GLN A 60 -5.69 -5.42 11.95
N ALA A 61 -6.78 -6.19 11.77
CA ALA A 61 -8.06 -5.89 12.43
C ALA A 61 -8.07 -6.14 13.95
N GLN A 62 -7.06 -6.82 14.47
CA GLN A 62 -6.95 -7.10 15.93
C GLN A 62 -6.35 -5.95 16.73
N TYR A 63 -5.63 -5.06 16.06
CA TYR A 63 -4.95 -3.95 16.69
C TYR A 63 -5.13 -2.69 15.86
N LEU A 64 -5.86 -1.71 16.38
CA LEU A 64 -6.05 -0.43 15.70
C LEU A 64 -4.87 0.51 15.99
N PRO A 65 -3.88 0.62 15.12
CA PRO A 65 -2.78 1.56 15.30
C PRO A 65 -3.18 2.94 14.78
N ALA A 66 -4.23 3.56 15.36
CA ALA A 66 -4.68 4.89 14.92
C ALA A 66 -3.52 5.89 14.85
N LYS A 67 -2.61 5.83 15.83
CA LYS A 67 -1.40 6.66 15.85
C LYS A 67 -0.45 6.32 14.70
N GLY A 68 -0.21 5.04 14.43
CA GLY A 68 0.65 4.59 13.32
C GLY A 68 0.09 4.97 11.95
N MET A 69 -1.21 4.81 11.76
CA MET A 69 -1.92 5.22 10.54
C MET A 69 -1.78 6.73 10.31
N THR A 70 -2.04 7.53 11.34
CA THR A 70 -1.89 9.00 11.26
C THR A 70 -0.46 9.42 10.91
N GLN A 71 0.55 8.77 11.51
CA GLN A 71 1.96 9.03 11.20
C GLN A 71 2.31 8.64 9.75
N LEU A 72 1.83 7.50 9.27
CA LEU A 72 2.03 7.07 7.89
C LEU A 72 1.39 8.05 6.91
N LEU A 73 0.14 8.45 7.12
CA LEU A 73 -0.55 9.42 6.26
C LEU A 73 0.14 10.79 6.25
N ALA A 74 0.64 11.25 7.41
CA ALA A 74 1.44 12.47 7.48
C ALA A 74 2.76 12.34 6.69
N THR A 75 3.38 11.16 6.69
CA THR A 75 4.59 10.88 5.91
C THR A 75 4.28 10.85 4.41
N ILE A 76 3.20 10.19 4.00
CA ILE A 76 2.74 10.20 2.61
C ILE A 76 2.46 11.63 2.13
N ALA A 77 1.81 12.47 2.94
CA ALA A 77 1.56 13.86 2.62
C ALA A 77 2.85 14.66 2.41
N LYS A 78 3.89 14.43 3.23
CA LYS A 78 5.22 15.03 3.04
C LYS A 78 5.89 14.56 1.75
N VAL A 79 5.82 13.27 1.44
CA VAL A 79 6.35 12.72 0.18
C VAL A 79 5.65 13.33 -1.02
N LYS A 80 4.32 13.41 -0.99
CA LYS A 80 3.53 14.08 -2.04
C LYS A 80 3.96 15.53 -2.24
N LYS A 81 4.20 16.24 -1.16
CA LYS A 81 4.58 17.67 -1.23
C LYS A 81 5.99 17.87 -1.80
N HIS A 82 6.94 16.98 -1.51
CA HIS A 82 8.37 17.27 -1.73
C HIS A 82 9.03 16.41 -2.80
N THR A 83 8.63 15.15 -2.97
CA THR A 83 9.37 14.20 -3.83
C THR A 83 8.52 13.48 -4.87
N ASN A 84 7.23 13.24 -4.59
CA ASN A 84 6.32 12.53 -5.49
C ASN A 84 4.89 13.10 -5.45
N PRO A 85 4.60 14.17 -6.18
CA PRO A 85 3.27 14.82 -6.18
C PRO A 85 2.15 13.90 -6.66
N ASN A 86 2.46 12.92 -7.49
CA ASN A 86 1.48 12.01 -8.11
C ASN A 86 1.13 10.81 -7.22
N LEU A 87 1.87 10.61 -6.11
CA LEU A 87 1.59 9.50 -5.19
C LEU A 87 0.16 9.60 -4.66
N HIS A 88 -0.58 8.51 -4.71
CA HIS A 88 -1.92 8.45 -4.11
C HIS A 88 -2.09 7.21 -3.21
N VAL A 89 -3.07 7.26 -2.32
CA VAL A 89 -3.44 6.11 -1.48
C VAL A 89 -4.62 5.41 -2.12
N ASP A 90 -4.41 4.19 -2.60
CA ASP A 90 -5.46 3.37 -3.23
C ASP A 90 -6.48 2.89 -2.21
N GLY A 91 -6.03 2.58 -1.01
CA GLY A 91 -6.92 2.17 0.05
C GLY A 91 -6.23 1.42 1.19
N VAL A 92 -7.05 1.07 2.16
CA VAL A 92 -6.69 0.25 3.32
C VAL A 92 -7.21 -1.16 3.11
N LEU A 93 -6.32 -2.15 3.22
CA LEU A 93 -6.65 -3.57 3.22
C LEU A 93 -6.65 -4.09 4.65
N LEU A 94 -7.81 -4.58 5.12
CA LEU A 94 -7.90 -5.24 6.41
C LEU A 94 -7.32 -6.64 6.32
N THR A 95 -6.39 -6.97 7.21
CA THR A 95 -5.71 -8.26 7.26
C THR A 95 -5.89 -8.91 8.62
N LEU A 96 -5.66 -10.24 8.69
CA LEU A 96 -5.80 -11.05 9.90
C LEU A 96 -7.16 -10.85 10.59
N VAL A 97 -8.23 -10.79 9.80
CA VAL A 97 -9.59 -10.56 10.31
C VAL A 97 -10.16 -11.87 10.83
N ASP A 98 -10.47 -11.95 12.11
CA ASP A 98 -11.30 -13.02 12.67
C ASP A 98 -12.74 -12.51 12.75
N GLY A 99 -13.53 -12.82 11.73
CA GLY A 99 -14.94 -12.39 11.63
C GLY A 99 -15.87 -12.94 12.73
N ARG A 100 -15.39 -13.88 13.55
CA ARG A 100 -16.15 -14.44 14.68
C ARG A 100 -16.07 -13.53 15.90
N THR A 101 -15.09 -12.64 15.99
CA THR A 101 -14.84 -11.81 17.16
C THR A 101 -15.55 -10.45 17.04
N ASN A 102 -16.14 -9.98 18.14
CA ASN A 102 -16.70 -8.64 18.22
C ASN A 102 -15.60 -7.55 18.10
N LEU A 103 -14.39 -7.86 18.59
CA LEU A 103 -13.25 -6.95 18.48
C LEU A 103 -12.93 -6.64 17.01
N ALA A 104 -12.85 -7.65 16.15
CA ALA A 104 -12.56 -7.43 14.72
C ALA A 104 -13.65 -6.57 14.06
N LYS A 105 -14.95 -6.84 14.37
CA LYS A 105 -16.08 -6.06 13.85
C LYS A 105 -15.99 -4.59 14.29
N SER A 106 -15.79 -4.36 15.60
CA SER A 106 -15.65 -3.01 16.17
C SER A 106 -14.45 -2.25 15.59
N THR A 107 -13.32 -2.93 15.38
CA THR A 107 -12.15 -2.33 14.75
C THR A 107 -12.43 -1.90 13.29
N VAL A 108 -13.12 -2.75 12.53
CA VAL A 108 -13.52 -2.45 11.15
C VAL A 108 -14.44 -1.23 11.09
N GLU A 109 -15.45 -1.17 11.99
CA GLU A 109 -16.37 -0.03 12.10
C GLU A 109 -15.62 1.26 12.50
N THR A 110 -14.73 1.17 13.46
CA THR A 110 -13.92 2.31 13.91
C THR A 110 -13.04 2.84 12.77
N LEU A 111 -12.40 1.97 12.00
CA LEU A 111 -11.62 2.36 10.82
C LEU A 111 -12.49 3.05 9.76
N ARG A 112 -13.66 2.49 9.47
CA ARG A 112 -14.58 3.08 8.50
C ARG A 112 -15.08 4.44 8.94
N ASN A 113 -15.42 4.60 10.21
CA ASN A 113 -15.92 5.86 10.76
C ASN A 113 -14.84 6.95 10.81
N HIS A 114 -13.59 6.60 11.15
CA HIS A 114 -12.51 7.58 11.26
C HIS A 114 -11.83 7.91 9.92
N PHE A 115 -11.65 6.94 9.04
CA PHE A 115 -10.85 7.11 7.83
C PHE A 115 -11.64 6.94 6.54
N GLY A 116 -12.83 6.33 6.58
CA GLY A 116 -13.60 5.98 5.39
C GLY A 116 -14.11 7.17 4.57
N SER A 117 -14.16 8.37 5.15
CA SER A 117 -14.47 9.62 4.43
C SER A 117 -13.30 10.18 3.65
N TYR A 118 -12.05 9.77 3.97
CA TYR A 118 -10.82 10.30 3.38
C TYR A 118 -10.06 9.27 2.55
N ILE A 119 -10.19 7.99 2.91
CA ILE A 119 -9.43 6.89 2.32
C ILE A 119 -10.39 5.73 2.06
N LYS A 120 -10.32 5.15 0.87
CA LYS A 120 -11.02 3.91 0.56
C LYS A 120 -10.60 2.81 1.53
N ILE A 121 -11.58 2.08 2.07
CA ILE A 121 -11.33 0.81 2.74
C ILE A 121 -11.86 -0.28 1.81
N TYR A 122 -11.01 -1.19 1.39
CA TYR A 122 -11.38 -2.28 0.50
C TYR A 122 -12.52 -3.11 1.11
N LYS A 123 -13.43 -3.58 0.27
CA LYS A 123 -14.54 -4.45 0.71
C LYS A 123 -14.02 -5.80 1.13
N THR A 124 -13.05 -6.30 0.37
CA THR A 124 -12.36 -7.56 0.67
C THR A 124 -11.45 -7.39 1.88
N SER A 125 -11.43 -8.39 2.74
CA SER A 125 -10.49 -8.49 3.86
C SER A 125 -9.80 -9.84 3.86
N ILE A 126 -8.57 -9.91 4.34
CA ILE A 126 -7.81 -11.16 4.44
C ILE A 126 -8.06 -11.78 5.81
N PRO A 127 -8.68 -12.96 5.87
CA PRO A 127 -8.98 -13.63 7.14
C PRO A 127 -7.71 -14.21 7.79
N ILE A 128 -7.77 -14.39 9.11
CA ILE A 128 -6.75 -15.15 9.82
C ILE A 128 -6.86 -16.63 9.44
N ALA A 129 -5.72 -17.25 9.14
CA ALA A 129 -5.65 -18.69 8.92
C ALA A 129 -4.28 -19.24 9.30
N VAL A 130 -4.26 -20.34 10.06
CA VAL A 130 -3.03 -21.02 10.51
C VAL A 130 -2.19 -21.46 9.32
N LYS A 131 -2.82 -22.07 8.31
CA LYS A 131 -2.14 -22.53 7.09
C LYS A 131 -1.45 -21.41 6.30
N ALA A 132 -1.95 -20.17 6.37
CA ALA A 132 -1.28 -19.05 5.73
C ALA A 132 0.06 -18.70 6.37
N ALA A 133 0.21 -18.94 7.68
CA ALA A 133 1.48 -18.77 8.37
C ALA A 133 2.50 -19.86 7.99
N GLU A 134 2.05 -21.09 7.68
CA GLU A 134 2.91 -22.18 7.28
C GLU A 134 3.50 -22.01 5.88
N VAL A 135 2.80 -21.29 4.99
CA VAL A 135 3.23 -21.07 3.60
C VAL A 135 4.60 -20.43 3.53
N SER A 136 4.89 -19.45 4.39
CA SER A 136 6.17 -18.75 4.43
C SER A 136 7.35 -19.71 4.69
N SER A 137 7.13 -20.74 5.53
CA SER A 137 8.16 -21.76 5.82
C SER A 137 8.38 -22.75 4.66
N LYS A 138 7.44 -22.85 3.73
CA LYS A 138 7.49 -23.80 2.59
C LYS A 138 8.02 -23.16 1.31
N GLY A 139 8.26 -21.85 1.28
CA GLY A 139 8.72 -21.14 0.09
C GLY A 139 7.76 -21.24 -1.10
N LYS A 140 6.47 -21.45 -0.87
CA LYS A 140 5.43 -21.56 -1.89
C LYS A 140 4.46 -20.38 -1.78
N SER A 141 3.74 -20.06 -2.85
CA SER A 141 2.61 -19.15 -2.76
C SER A 141 1.42 -19.81 -2.08
N ILE A 142 0.53 -19.02 -1.47
CA ILE A 142 -0.71 -19.55 -0.89
C ILE A 142 -1.58 -20.26 -1.95
N TYR A 143 -1.55 -19.80 -3.19
CA TYR A 143 -2.26 -20.44 -4.30
C TYR A 143 -1.70 -21.82 -4.65
N ALA A 144 -0.38 -22.01 -4.58
CA ALA A 144 0.25 -23.30 -4.85
C ALA A 144 0.10 -24.28 -3.67
N TYR A 145 0.03 -23.74 -2.43
CA TYR A 145 -0.04 -24.57 -1.23
C TYR A 145 -1.48 -24.96 -0.87
N GLU A 146 -2.41 -23.99 -0.89
CA GLU A 146 -3.81 -24.18 -0.51
C GLU A 146 -4.74 -23.39 -1.45
N PRO A 147 -4.89 -23.80 -2.72
CA PRO A 147 -5.62 -23.03 -3.73
C PRO A 147 -7.09 -22.79 -3.37
N ASN A 148 -7.72 -23.70 -2.65
CA ASN A 148 -9.13 -23.62 -2.27
C ASN A 148 -9.37 -23.00 -0.89
N SER A 149 -8.32 -22.53 -0.20
CA SER A 149 -8.46 -21.92 1.11
C SER A 149 -9.22 -20.61 1.06
N ILE A 150 -9.82 -20.24 2.20
CA ILE A 150 -10.51 -18.95 2.33
C ILE A 150 -9.55 -17.78 2.12
N VAL A 151 -8.26 -17.94 2.46
CA VAL A 151 -7.23 -16.92 2.28
C VAL A 151 -6.88 -16.76 0.80
N SER A 152 -6.69 -17.87 0.06
CA SER A 152 -6.43 -17.81 -1.39
C SER A 152 -7.57 -17.12 -2.12
N LYS A 153 -8.82 -17.45 -1.80
CA LYS A 153 -10.00 -16.79 -2.35
C LYS A 153 -10.04 -15.30 -2.01
N ALA A 154 -9.75 -14.95 -0.74
CA ALA A 154 -9.71 -13.55 -0.32
C ALA A 154 -8.66 -12.73 -1.07
N TYR A 155 -7.44 -13.26 -1.26
CA TYR A 155 -6.43 -12.59 -2.09
C TYR A 155 -6.85 -12.47 -3.56
N ALA A 156 -7.47 -13.50 -4.13
CA ALA A 156 -8.01 -13.43 -5.49
C ALA A 156 -9.10 -12.35 -5.65
N ASP A 157 -10.00 -12.25 -4.68
CA ASP A 157 -11.07 -11.25 -4.69
C ASP A 157 -10.52 -9.83 -4.45
N PHE A 158 -9.53 -9.68 -3.57
CA PHE A 158 -8.79 -8.44 -3.40
C PHE A 158 -8.10 -8.00 -4.70
N THR A 159 -7.41 -8.91 -5.38
CA THR A 159 -6.78 -8.63 -6.68
C THR A 159 -7.81 -8.14 -7.70
N LYS A 160 -8.98 -8.79 -7.80
CA LYS A 160 -10.06 -8.33 -8.68
C LYS A 160 -10.55 -6.92 -8.33
N GLU A 161 -10.64 -6.61 -7.02
CA GLU A 161 -11.06 -5.29 -6.57
C GLU A 161 -10.04 -4.21 -6.95
N VAL A 162 -8.73 -4.47 -6.79
CA VAL A 162 -7.65 -3.56 -7.21
C VAL A 162 -7.68 -3.34 -8.72
N LEU A 163 -7.71 -4.41 -9.51
CA LEU A 163 -7.76 -4.32 -10.98
C LEU A 163 -9.01 -3.60 -11.50
N ALA A 164 -10.13 -3.70 -10.80
CA ALA A 164 -11.35 -2.98 -11.16
C ALA A 164 -11.22 -1.48 -10.90
N ASP A 165 -10.52 -1.10 -9.83
CA ASP A 165 -10.23 0.31 -9.53
C ASP A 165 -9.26 0.92 -10.55
N ASP A 166 -8.21 0.22 -10.93
CA ASP A 166 -7.23 0.70 -11.90
C ASP A 166 -7.88 0.94 -13.26
N ARG A 167 -8.71 0.01 -13.75
CA ARG A 167 -9.49 0.21 -14.98
C ARG A 167 -10.41 1.43 -14.92
N LYS A 168 -10.97 1.76 -13.75
CA LYS A 168 -11.79 2.97 -13.59
C LYS A 168 -10.93 4.23 -13.68
N LYS A 169 -9.74 4.24 -13.09
CA LYS A 169 -8.80 5.36 -13.15
C LYS A 169 -8.37 5.61 -14.60
N GLU A 170 -7.98 4.56 -15.32
CA GLU A 170 -7.59 4.63 -16.74
C GLU A 170 -8.70 5.25 -17.59
N ARG A 171 -9.95 4.79 -17.44
CA ARG A 171 -11.10 5.35 -18.17
C ARG A 171 -11.33 6.83 -17.88
N LEU A 172 -11.16 7.25 -16.64
CA LEU A 172 -11.30 8.65 -16.25
C LEU A 172 -10.19 9.52 -16.85
N HIS A 173 -8.95 9.02 -16.91
CA HIS A 173 -7.84 9.72 -17.57
C HIS A 173 -8.09 9.91 -19.06
N VAL A 174 -8.48 8.86 -19.77
CA VAL A 174 -8.81 8.92 -21.19
C VAL A 174 -9.94 9.91 -21.46
N THR A 175 -10.99 9.91 -20.65
CA THR A 175 -12.14 10.84 -20.82
C THR A 175 -11.72 12.30 -20.63
N HIS A 176 -10.79 12.59 -19.71
CA HIS A 176 -10.27 13.95 -19.50
C HIS A 176 -9.33 14.42 -20.62
N GLU A 177 -8.63 13.52 -21.28
CA GLU A 177 -7.75 13.85 -22.41
C GLU A 177 -8.54 14.23 -23.68
N TYR A 178 -9.70 13.59 -23.91
CA TYR A 178 -10.58 13.90 -25.05
C TYR A 178 -11.51 15.10 -24.81
N ALA A 179 -11.59 15.63 -23.59
CA ALA A 179 -12.43 16.77 -23.23
C ALA A 179 -11.68 18.12 -23.24
N ARG A 180 -10.42 18.13 -23.67
CA ARG A 180 -9.60 19.35 -23.89
C ARG A 180 -9.36 19.58 -25.37
#